data_a0f7a0acdb0c84bcc05f320c430aa0db
#
_entry.id   a0f7a0acdb0c84bcc05f320c430aa0db
#
_cell.length_a   1.000
_cell.length_b   1.000
_cell.length_c   1.000
_cell.angle_alpha   90.00
_cell.angle_beta   90.00
_cell.angle_gamma   90.00
#
_symmetry.space_group_name_H-M   'P 1'
#
loop_
_entity.id
_entity.type
_entity.pdbx_description
1 polymer ?
#
loop_
_entity_poly.entity_id
_entity_poly.type
_entity_poly.pdbx_seq_one_letter_code
_entity_poly.pdbx_strand_id
1 'polypeptide(L)'
;MKRETTCRTRAQRLPKRPLRHLLGVLLVITLIIAQTGCAANEKTNDNQGISKTGFYLDTICTITIFGIEDADGSFAAADEEEQQRQLYQLITDAFKLCDSYEKILSKTIKTSDIARVNAASGKAVEVSDATIEVLRKGIEYGQLSNGAFDITIGKATDLWNFHDAGDTALAAEGSGESAADKAVEGEVAAGEAMPGEIPNAQVLAEAMRHVDYSKVEIDGNTVRLADPKMELDLGGIAKGYIADRVTAFLEEKGVRSAIIDLGGNIVALGGKARSMLDTEAGETDFRIGIKDPQSESGALLGTLPASNLTVVTSGTYERYFIADGKKYHHILDSETGYPTDTDVLSATIIAAKGRSVDCDGLSTSCLALGIENALALVNSIEGVEAILVDTNGKVHQTSEALNFAKA
;
A
#
# COMPACT_ATOMS: atom_id res chain seq x y z
N MET A 1 49.62 51.95 -49.28
CA MET A 1 48.41 51.12 -49.06
C MET A 1 48.38 50.64 -47.61
N LYS A 2 47.69 51.38 -46.76
CA LYS A 2 47.51 51.06 -45.32
C LYS A 2 46.15 50.43 -45.13
N ARG A 3 46.05 49.27 -44.50
CA ARG A 3 44.81 48.71 -44.02
C ARG A 3 44.77 48.86 -42.50
N GLU A 4 43.84 49.65 -42.04
CA GLU A 4 43.47 49.79 -40.64
C GLU A 4 42.70 48.58 -40.21
N THR A 5 43.05 48.00 -39.05
CA THR A 5 42.33 46.91 -38.36
C THR A 5 41.67 47.48 -37.12
N THR A 6 40.35 47.66 -37.18
CA THR A 6 39.55 48.12 -36.06
C THR A 6 39.26 46.94 -35.13
N CYS A 7 39.74 47.07 -33.93
CA CYS A 7 39.45 46.18 -32.81
C CYS A 7 38.03 46.50 -32.21
N ARG A 8 37.07 45.61 -32.36
CA ARG A 8 35.75 45.68 -31.66
C ARG A 8 35.79 44.86 -30.42
N THR A 9 35.80 45.54 -29.28
CA THR A 9 35.57 44.95 -27.95
C THR A 9 34.11 44.48 -27.81
N ARG A 10 33.93 43.18 -27.57
CA ARG A 10 32.67 42.54 -27.36
C ARG A 10 32.36 42.55 -25.87
N ALA A 11 31.42 43.42 -25.45
CA ALA A 11 30.88 43.42 -24.07
C ALA A 11 30.07 42.15 -23.80
N GLN A 12 30.52 41.36 -22.84
CA GLN A 12 29.79 40.21 -22.31
C GLN A 12 28.58 40.68 -21.52
N ARG A 13 27.36 40.37 -21.96
CA ARG A 13 26.14 40.56 -21.20
C ARG A 13 25.95 39.34 -20.26
N LEU A 14 25.94 39.60 -18.98
CA LEU A 14 25.53 38.66 -17.94
C LEU A 14 24.01 38.33 -18.06
N PRO A 15 23.59 37.10 -17.94
CA PRO A 15 22.16 36.75 -17.98
C PRO A 15 21.45 37.20 -16.69
N LYS A 16 20.39 38.02 -16.86
CA LYS A 16 19.49 38.40 -15.80
C LYS A 16 18.62 37.18 -15.44
N ARG A 17 18.86 36.56 -14.30
CA ARG A 17 17.97 35.56 -13.72
C ARG A 17 16.66 36.25 -13.26
N PRO A 18 15.49 35.75 -13.59
CA PRO A 18 14.24 36.35 -13.15
C PRO A 18 13.98 36.07 -11.66
N LEU A 19 13.86 37.12 -10.89
CA LEU A 19 13.53 37.19 -9.46
C LEU A 19 12.06 36.77 -9.17
N ARG A 20 11.43 36.03 -10.08
CA ARG A 20 10.00 35.67 -10.00
C ARG A 20 9.70 34.45 -9.13
N HIS A 21 10.67 33.59 -8.87
CA HIS A 21 10.44 32.37 -8.08
C HIS A 21 10.56 32.59 -6.56
N LEU A 22 11.23 33.66 -6.11
CA LEU A 22 11.32 33.97 -4.68
C LEU A 22 10.02 34.62 -4.12
N LEU A 23 9.25 35.33 -4.98
CA LEU A 23 7.96 35.91 -4.54
C LEU A 23 6.84 34.89 -4.45
N GLY A 24 6.88 33.81 -5.25
CA GLY A 24 5.87 32.75 -5.22
C GLY A 24 5.90 31.92 -3.94
N VAL A 25 7.08 31.60 -3.44
CA VAL A 25 7.26 30.81 -2.20
C VAL A 25 6.92 31.63 -0.97
N LEU A 26 7.17 32.96 -0.97
CA LEU A 26 6.80 33.83 0.15
C LEU A 26 5.27 34.09 0.23
N LEU A 27 4.56 34.04 -0.91
CA LEU A 27 3.11 34.25 -0.95
C LEU A 27 2.32 33.02 -0.44
N VAL A 28 2.85 31.81 -0.62
CA VAL A 28 2.23 30.59 -0.08
C VAL A 28 2.40 30.48 1.43
N ILE A 29 3.53 30.94 1.98
CA ILE A 29 3.77 30.95 3.43
C ILE A 29 2.94 32.04 4.14
N THR A 30 2.64 33.17 3.48
CA THR A 30 1.81 34.24 4.07
C THR A 30 0.31 33.99 3.98
N LEU A 31 -0.18 33.08 3.13
CA LEU A 31 -1.61 32.74 3.07
C LEU A 31 -2.05 31.76 4.19
N ILE A 32 -1.11 31.10 4.84
CA ILE A 32 -1.40 30.18 5.97
C ILE A 32 -1.55 30.94 7.31
N ILE A 33 -1.13 32.20 7.40
CA ILE A 33 -1.14 32.98 8.67
C ILE A 33 -2.31 33.99 8.75
N ALA A 34 -3.14 34.14 7.70
CA ALA A 34 -4.18 35.21 7.67
C ALA A 34 -5.61 34.68 7.78
N GLN A 35 -5.87 33.63 8.58
CA GLN A 35 -7.23 33.22 8.97
C GLN A 35 -7.43 33.18 10.50
N THR A 36 -6.94 34.19 11.23
CA THR A 36 -7.42 34.46 12.58
C THR A 36 -8.38 35.63 12.53
N GLY A 37 -9.60 35.39 12.06
CA GLY A 37 -10.75 36.29 12.16
C GLY A 37 -11.71 35.73 13.20
N CYS A 38 -11.90 36.43 14.31
CA CYS A 38 -12.85 36.12 15.38
C CYS A 38 -14.24 35.80 14.84
N ALA A 39 -14.68 34.55 14.99
CA ALA A 39 -16.08 34.21 15.17
C ALA A 39 -16.14 33.40 16.46
N ALA A 40 -16.92 33.85 17.42
CA ALA A 40 -17.32 33.07 18.57
C ALA A 40 -18.05 31.87 18.05
N ASN A 41 -17.39 30.71 18.03
CA ASN A 41 -17.95 29.47 17.62
C ASN A 41 -17.83 28.48 18.78
N GLU A 42 -18.91 27.82 19.07
CA GLU A 42 -18.92 26.62 19.91
C GLU A 42 -17.69 25.81 19.56
N LYS A 43 -16.81 25.59 20.55
CA LYS A 43 -15.69 24.68 20.43
C LYS A 43 -16.27 23.28 20.23
N THR A 44 -16.53 22.89 19.00
CA THR A 44 -16.49 21.49 18.64
C THR A 44 -15.03 21.07 18.84
N ASN A 45 -14.77 20.45 19.97
CA ASN A 45 -13.48 19.89 20.33
C ASN A 45 -13.30 18.64 19.47
N ASP A 46 -13.12 18.82 18.15
CA ASP A 46 -12.91 17.71 17.23
C ASP A 46 -11.43 17.32 17.35
N ASN A 47 -11.17 16.23 18.07
CA ASN A 47 -9.83 15.67 18.23
C ASN A 47 -9.27 15.28 16.86
N GLN A 48 -8.32 16.04 16.36
CA GLN A 48 -7.69 15.79 15.05
C GLN A 48 -6.63 14.68 15.09
N GLY A 49 -6.23 14.26 16.31
CA GLY A 49 -5.17 13.27 16.48
C GLY A 49 -3.78 13.77 16.09
N ILE A 50 -2.78 12.95 16.30
CA ILE A 50 -1.39 13.16 15.87
C ILE A 50 -1.08 12.20 14.74
N SER A 51 -0.62 12.73 13.61
CA SER A 51 -0.43 11.98 12.37
C SER A 51 1.00 12.07 11.85
N LYS A 52 1.48 10.98 11.28
CA LYS A 52 2.73 10.96 10.52
C LYS A 52 2.57 10.10 9.28
N THR A 53 3.14 10.57 8.17
CA THR A 53 3.17 9.87 6.88
C THR A 53 4.62 9.53 6.52
N GLY A 54 4.83 8.39 5.89
CA GLY A 54 6.11 7.94 5.36
C GLY A 54 5.92 7.03 4.15
N PHE A 55 7.03 6.68 3.47
CA PHE A 55 7.03 5.72 2.37
C PHE A 55 7.65 4.42 2.87
N TYR A 56 6.87 3.35 2.91
CA TYR A 56 7.23 2.01 3.36
C TYR A 56 6.44 0.99 2.53
N LEU A 57 6.94 -0.22 2.37
CA LEU A 57 6.26 -1.30 1.66
C LEU A 57 5.87 -0.91 0.23
N ASP A 58 6.72 -0.12 -0.44
CA ASP A 58 6.50 0.46 -1.78
C ASP A 58 5.20 1.27 -1.90
N THR A 59 4.76 1.93 -0.80
CA THR A 59 3.54 2.74 -0.78
C THR A 59 3.60 3.85 0.26
N ILE A 60 2.64 4.78 0.18
CA ILE A 60 2.43 5.80 1.20
C ILE A 60 1.72 5.16 2.39
N CYS A 61 2.32 5.28 3.57
CA CYS A 61 1.78 4.79 4.84
C CYS A 61 1.50 5.96 5.78
N THR A 62 0.35 5.95 6.44
CA THR A 62 -0.03 6.99 7.41
C THR A 62 -0.54 6.36 8.69
N ILE A 63 -0.03 6.81 9.83
CA ILE A 63 -0.53 6.42 11.15
C ILE A 63 -1.00 7.68 11.87
N THR A 64 -2.24 7.67 12.38
CA THR A 64 -2.83 8.76 13.16
C THR A 64 -3.34 8.21 14.48
N ILE A 65 -2.85 8.74 15.60
CA ILE A 65 -3.29 8.38 16.96
C ILE A 65 -4.26 9.44 17.45
N PHE A 66 -5.44 9.02 17.90
CA PHE A 66 -6.50 9.87 18.43
C PHE A 66 -6.70 9.70 19.95
N GLY A 67 -6.19 8.61 20.54
CA GLY A 67 -6.35 8.34 21.96
C GLY A 67 -5.32 7.36 22.48
N ILE A 68 -4.85 7.63 23.70
CA ILE A 68 -3.92 6.76 24.43
C ILE A 68 -4.47 6.55 25.86
N GLU A 69 -4.28 5.36 26.39
CA GLU A 69 -4.49 5.04 27.80
C GLU A 69 -3.22 5.38 28.57
N ASP A 70 -3.33 6.30 29.51
CA ASP A 70 -2.19 6.77 30.35
C ASP A 70 -2.28 6.08 31.70
N ALA A 71 -1.93 4.82 31.75
CA ALA A 71 -2.09 3.97 32.93
C ALA A 71 -1.27 4.41 34.16
N ASP A 72 -0.15 5.09 33.96
CA ASP A 72 0.75 5.58 35.02
C ASP A 72 0.71 7.08 35.24
N GLY A 73 -0.07 7.82 34.46
CA GLY A 73 -0.19 9.26 34.53
C GLY A 73 1.00 10.03 34.00
N SER A 74 1.99 9.36 33.43
CA SER A 74 3.23 9.98 32.96
C SER A 74 3.03 10.85 31.73
N PHE A 75 2.13 10.46 30.85
CA PHE A 75 1.79 11.19 29.64
C PHE A 75 1.01 12.47 29.98
N ALA A 76 0.00 12.37 30.86
CA ALA A 76 -0.77 13.52 31.31
C ALA A 76 0.03 14.54 32.12
N ALA A 77 1.08 14.10 32.82
CA ALA A 77 1.97 14.97 33.58
C ALA A 77 2.95 15.74 32.69
N ALA A 78 3.16 15.33 31.43
CA ALA A 78 4.03 15.98 30.47
C ALA A 78 3.36 17.25 29.90
N ASP A 79 4.16 18.24 29.52
CA ASP A 79 3.64 19.39 28.76
C ASP A 79 3.23 18.97 27.32
N GLU A 80 2.49 19.84 26.66
CA GLU A 80 1.93 19.56 25.34
C GLU A 80 3.01 19.22 24.28
N GLU A 81 4.17 19.89 24.36
CA GLU A 81 5.30 19.64 23.45
C GLU A 81 5.90 18.24 23.69
N GLU A 82 6.04 17.84 24.94
CA GLU A 82 6.53 16.52 25.31
C GLU A 82 5.53 15.42 24.92
N GLN A 83 4.24 15.61 25.18
CA GLN A 83 3.18 14.69 24.75
C GLN A 83 3.19 14.47 23.23
N GLN A 84 3.29 15.56 22.48
CA GLN A 84 3.39 15.48 21.02
C GLN A 84 4.64 14.74 20.57
N ARG A 85 5.77 15.00 21.20
CA ARG A 85 7.05 14.35 20.92
C ARG A 85 7.00 12.85 21.18
N GLN A 86 6.37 12.44 22.29
CA GLN A 86 6.19 11.01 22.64
C GLN A 86 5.31 10.29 21.62
N LEU A 87 4.19 10.89 21.17
CA LEU A 87 3.32 10.30 20.16
C LEU A 87 4.02 10.20 18.80
N TYR A 88 4.78 11.25 18.39
CA TYR A 88 5.58 11.18 17.17
C TYR A 88 6.65 10.10 17.24
N GLN A 89 7.27 9.90 18.40
CA GLN A 89 8.24 8.83 18.60
C GLN A 89 7.57 7.46 18.49
N LEU A 90 6.40 7.30 19.09
CA LEU A 90 5.64 6.05 19.04
C LEU A 90 5.25 5.68 17.60
N ILE A 91 4.76 6.64 16.79
CA ILE A 91 4.48 6.42 15.37
C ILE A 91 5.78 6.09 14.62
N THR A 92 6.88 6.76 14.96
CA THR A 92 8.19 6.47 14.37
C THR A 92 8.65 5.04 14.64
N ASP A 93 8.42 4.54 15.85
CA ASP A 93 8.77 3.17 16.22
C ASP A 93 7.84 2.14 15.53
N ALA A 94 6.57 2.48 15.34
CA ALA A 94 5.66 1.70 14.51
C ALA A 94 6.13 1.60 13.05
N PHE A 95 6.63 2.68 12.45
CA PHE A 95 7.21 2.65 11.11
C PHE A 95 8.55 1.88 11.05
N LYS A 96 9.37 1.92 12.10
CA LYS A 96 10.56 1.05 12.17
C LYS A 96 10.18 -0.43 12.21
N LEU A 97 9.04 -0.75 12.83
CA LEU A 97 8.51 -2.12 12.81
C LEU A 97 8.08 -2.51 11.39
N CYS A 98 7.41 -1.62 10.62
CA CYS A 98 7.13 -1.85 9.20
C CYS A 98 8.42 -2.17 8.43
N ASP A 99 9.43 -1.31 8.53
CA ASP A 99 10.74 -1.47 7.87
C ASP A 99 11.43 -2.80 8.27
N SER A 100 11.30 -3.23 9.53
CA SER A 100 11.87 -4.49 10.00
C SER A 100 11.22 -5.71 9.35
N TYR A 101 9.89 -5.71 9.21
CA TYR A 101 9.17 -6.78 8.52
C TYR A 101 9.37 -6.75 7.01
N GLU A 102 9.47 -5.56 6.39
CA GLU A 102 9.82 -5.44 4.99
C GLU A 102 11.18 -6.08 4.69
N LYS A 103 12.18 -5.86 5.55
CA LYS A 103 13.51 -6.49 5.46
C LYS A 103 13.49 -8.02 5.61
N ILE A 104 12.42 -8.57 6.14
CA ILE A 104 12.24 -10.04 6.29
C ILE A 104 11.43 -10.59 5.12
N LEU A 105 10.35 -9.91 4.70
CA LEU A 105 9.32 -10.46 3.81
C LEU A 105 9.45 -10.01 2.35
N SER A 106 10.27 -9.01 2.04
CA SER A 106 10.46 -8.51 0.67
C SER A 106 11.23 -9.50 -0.19
N LYS A 107 10.78 -9.75 -1.41
CA LYS A 107 11.54 -10.55 -2.39
C LYS A 107 12.70 -9.79 -3.02
N THR A 108 12.69 -8.45 -2.98
CA THR A 108 13.69 -7.59 -3.62
C THR A 108 14.88 -7.28 -2.71
N ILE A 109 14.71 -7.35 -1.39
CA ILE A 109 15.79 -7.14 -0.43
C ILE A 109 16.60 -8.43 -0.29
N LYS A 110 17.80 -8.47 -0.86
CA LYS A 110 18.66 -9.67 -0.98
C LYS A 110 18.92 -10.43 0.32
N THR A 111 18.86 -9.76 1.47
CA THR A 111 19.10 -10.34 2.80
C THR A 111 17.83 -10.83 3.48
N SER A 112 16.67 -10.62 2.90
CA SER A 112 15.39 -11.06 3.45
C SER A 112 15.26 -12.58 3.46
N ASP A 113 14.34 -13.09 4.25
CA ASP A 113 14.02 -14.52 4.27
C ASP A 113 13.52 -14.98 2.90
N ILE A 114 12.62 -14.22 2.29
CA ILE A 114 12.00 -14.57 0.99
C ILE A 114 13.05 -14.57 -0.12
N ALA A 115 13.92 -13.57 -0.21
CA ALA A 115 14.98 -13.55 -1.21
C ALA A 115 15.99 -14.70 -1.01
N ARG A 116 16.29 -15.07 0.25
CA ARG A 116 17.15 -16.22 0.57
C ARG A 116 16.51 -17.55 0.15
N VAL A 117 15.21 -17.74 0.37
CA VAL A 117 14.45 -18.91 -0.07
C VAL A 117 14.44 -19.00 -1.59
N ASN A 118 14.13 -17.88 -2.28
CA ASN A 118 14.13 -17.81 -3.74
C ASN A 118 15.51 -18.14 -4.34
N ALA A 119 16.60 -17.65 -3.75
CA ALA A 119 17.96 -17.91 -4.21
C ALA A 119 18.46 -19.32 -3.89
N ALA A 120 17.79 -20.08 -3.01
CA ALA A 120 18.26 -21.38 -2.51
C ALA A 120 18.14 -22.52 -3.53
N SER A 121 17.46 -22.29 -4.67
CA SER A 121 17.33 -23.31 -5.76
C SER A 121 16.87 -24.67 -5.24
N GLY A 122 15.78 -24.71 -4.46
CA GLY A 122 15.19 -25.93 -3.91
C GLY A 122 15.88 -26.51 -2.67
N LYS A 123 16.87 -25.81 -2.10
CA LYS A 123 17.46 -26.17 -0.81
C LYS A 123 16.62 -25.60 0.33
N ALA A 124 16.64 -26.29 1.47
CA ALA A 124 15.97 -25.83 2.69
C ALA A 124 16.69 -24.61 3.30
N VAL A 125 15.93 -23.62 3.73
CA VAL A 125 16.42 -22.36 4.33
C VAL A 125 15.73 -22.13 5.67
N GLU A 126 16.49 -21.87 6.71
CA GLU A 126 15.95 -21.41 7.99
C GLU A 126 15.50 -19.95 7.90
N VAL A 127 14.26 -19.69 8.32
CA VAL A 127 13.59 -18.37 8.23
C VAL A 127 12.98 -18.00 9.58
N SER A 128 12.55 -16.74 9.71
CA SER A 128 11.89 -16.24 10.91
C SER A 128 10.47 -16.81 11.09
N ASP A 129 9.96 -16.76 12.33
CA ASP A 129 8.58 -17.13 12.64
C ASP A 129 7.58 -16.28 11.83
N ALA A 130 7.87 -15.00 11.64
CA ALA A 130 7.05 -14.11 10.83
C ALA A 130 6.90 -14.61 9.38
N THR A 131 7.98 -15.08 8.78
CA THR A 131 7.96 -15.67 7.43
C THR A 131 7.10 -16.93 7.41
N ILE A 132 7.24 -17.80 8.42
CA ILE A 132 6.42 -19.02 8.52
C ILE A 132 4.92 -18.69 8.63
N GLU A 133 4.56 -17.70 9.47
CA GLU A 133 3.18 -17.28 9.64
C GLU A 133 2.58 -16.78 8.32
N VAL A 134 3.29 -15.91 7.60
CA VAL A 134 2.81 -15.36 6.32
C VAL A 134 2.74 -16.43 5.23
N LEU A 135 3.73 -17.32 5.14
CA LEU A 135 3.70 -18.41 4.17
C LEU A 135 2.54 -19.38 4.40
N ARG A 136 2.25 -19.74 5.65
CA ARG A 136 1.09 -20.57 5.99
C ARG A 136 -0.21 -19.90 5.57
N LYS A 137 -0.36 -18.60 5.80
CA LYS A 137 -1.52 -17.83 5.34
C LYS A 137 -1.58 -17.77 3.80
N GLY A 138 -0.47 -17.58 3.13
CA GLY A 138 -0.42 -17.60 1.67
C GLY A 138 -0.85 -18.96 1.07
N ILE A 139 -0.41 -20.06 1.67
CA ILE A 139 -0.84 -21.42 1.28
C ILE A 139 -2.34 -21.62 1.58
N GLU A 140 -2.84 -21.15 2.74
CA GLU A 140 -4.26 -21.20 3.10
C GLU A 140 -5.13 -20.51 2.05
N TYR A 141 -4.76 -19.28 1.63
CA TYR A 141 -5.50 -18.56 0.59
C TYR A 141 -5.32 -19.15 -0.81
N GLY A 142 -4.17 -19.76 -1.09
CA GLY A 142 -4.00 -20.59 -2.28
C GLY A 142 -5.01 -21.75 -2.34
N GLN A 143 -5.21 -22.44 -1.23
CA GLN A 143 -6.21 -23.52 -1.11
C GLN A 143 -7.65 -22.99 -1.20
N LEU A 144 -7.99 -21.94 -0.43
CA LEU A 144 -9.35 -21.37 -0.39
C LEU A 144 -9.79 -20.79 -1.74
N SER A 145 -8.87 -20.21 -2.51
CA SER A 145 -9.13 -19.64 -3.83
C SER A 145 -9.00 -20.66 -4.97
N ASN A 146 -8.72 -21.93 -4.65
CA ASN A 146 -8.44 -22.97 -5.62
C ASN A 146 -7.30 -22.60 -6.60
N GLY A 147 -6.24 -21.95 -6.05
CA GLY A 147 -5.06 -21.56 -6.79
C GLY A 147 -5.14 -20.17 -7.46
N ALA A 148 -6.29 -19.49 -7.44
CA ALA A 148 -6.39 -18.14 -8.02
C ALA A 148 -5.45 -17.13 -7.31
N PHE A 149 -5.23 -17.30 -6.02
CA PHE A 149 -4.16 -16.64 -5.27
C PHE A 149 -2.99 -17.62 -5.09
N ASP A 150 -1.81 -17.27 -5.57
CA ASP A 150 -0.63 -18.12 -5.43
C ASP A 150 0.62 -17.29 -5.10
N ILE A 151 1.19 -17.54 -3.92
CA ILE A 151 2.39 -16.85 -3.43
C ILE A 151 3.68 -17.27 -4.16
N THR A 152 3.62 -18.22 -5.08
CA THR A 152 4.78 -18.68 -5.86
C THR A 152 4.87 -18.05 -7.24
N ILE A 153 4.05 -17.02 -7.50
CA ILE A 153 3.97 -16.28 -8.76
C ILE A 153 5.15 -15.35 -9.03
N GLY A 154 6.13 -15.31 -8.14
CA GLY A 154 7.22 -14.33 -8.12
C GLY A 154 7.95 -14.13 -9.44
N LYS A 155 8.21 -15.21 -10.18
CA LYS A 155 8.84 -15.11 -11.53
C LYS A 155 8.00 -14.36 -12.54
N ALA A 156 6.69 -14.57 -12.53
CA ALA A 156 5.80 -13.86 -13.43
C ALA A 156 5.73 -12.38 -13.07
N THR A 157 5.66 -12.04 -11.77
CA THR A 157 5.64 -10.63 -11.33
C THR A 157 6.93 -9.89 -11.71
N ASP A 158 8.09 -10.55 -11.67
CA ASP A 158 9.37 -9.95 -12.10
C ASP A 158 9.41 -9.66 -13.61
N LEU A 159 8.80 -10.53 -14.43
CA LEU A 159 8.74 -10.32 -15.88
C LEU A 159 7.89 -9.12 -16.28
N TRP A 160 6.88 -8.75 -15.49
CA TRP A 160 6.02 -7.60 -15.74
C TRP A 160 6.58 -6.28 -15.23
N ASN A 161 7.45 -6.31 -14.22
CA ASN A 161 8.12 -5.15 -13.60
C ASN A 161 7.19 -3.95 -13.34
N PHE A 162 6.07 -4.18 -12.63
CA PHE A 162 5.12 -3.11 -12.31
C PHE A 162 5.66 -2.08 -11.30
N HIS A 163 6.73 -2.37 -10.57
CA HIS A 163 7.31 -1.44 -9.59
C HIS A 163 7.78 -0.15 -10.26
N ASP A 164 8.58 -0.27 -11.31
CA ASP A 164 9.13 0.90 -12.01
C ASP A 164 8.07 1.63 -12.85
N ALA A 165 7.00 0.93 -13.27
CA ALA A 165 5.90 1.52 -14.03
C ALA A 165 5.00 2.43 -13.16
N GLY A 166 4.85 2.15 -11.87
CA GLY A 166 4.09 2.96 -10.91
C GLY A 166 4.75 4.29 -10.60
N ASP A 167 6.07 4.33 -10.46
CA ASP A 167 6.84 5.55 -10.17
C ASP A 167 6.78 6.57 -11.31
N THR A 168 6.68 6.10 -12.57
CA THR A 168 6.47 6.99 -13.73
C THR A 168 5.08 7.61 -13.77
N ALA A 169 4.04 6.93 -13.29
CA ALA A 169 2.68 7.47 -13.25
C ALA A 169 2.52 8.53 -12.14
N LEU A 170 3.08 8.30 -10.94
CA LEU A 170 3.07 9.28 -9.84
C LEU A 170 3.95 10.51 -10.12
N ALA A 171 5.05 10.35 -10.87
CA ALA A 171 5.91 11.46 -11.29
C ALA A 171 5.26 12.33 -12.39
N ALA A 172 4.39 11.76 -13.22
CA ALA A 172 3.68 12.48 -14.27
C ALA A 172 2.56 13.39 -13.75
N GLU A 173 1.93 13.06 -12.62
CA GLU A 173 0.92 13.92 -11.99
C GLU A 173 1.52 15.14 -11.27
N GLY A 174 2.82 15.11 -10.93
CA GLY A 174 3.51 16.19 -10.19
C GLY A 174 4.40 17.13 -11.02
N SER A 175 4.77 16.77 -12.23
CA SER A 175 5.62 17.59 -13.12
C SER A 175 5.01 17.62 -14.52
N GLY A 176 4.65 18.79 -15.02
CA GLY A 176 4.13 18.96 -16.37
C GLY A 176 5.20 18.69 -17.49
N GLU A 177 6.09 17.74 -17.29
CA GLU A 177 7.11 17.30 -18.24
C GLU A 177 6.88 15.84 -18.64
N SER A 178 6.84 15.62 -19.94
CA SER A 178 6.63 14.33 -20.59
C SER A 178 7.70 13.30 -20.19
N ALA A 179 7.26 12.07 -19.88
CA ALA A 179 8.12 10.93 -19.54
C ALA A 179 9.15 10.53 -20.62
N ALA A 180 9.05 11.12 -21.83
CA ALA A 180 9.94 10.84 -22.95
C ALA A 180 11.37 11.42 -22.81
N ASP A 181 11.59 12.38 -21.88
CA ASP A 181 12.87 13.10 -21.78
C ASP A 181 13.82 12.57 -20.68
N LYS A 182 13.47 11.48 -19.98
CA LYS A 182 14.33 10.87 -18.95
C LYS A 182 14.80 9.44 -19.27
N ALA A 183 14.97 9.10 -20.52
CA ALA A 183 15.77 7.93 -20.89
C ALA A 183 17.24 8.22 -20.55
N VAL A 184 17.66 7.90 -19.32
CA VAL A 184 19.08 7.86 -18.95
C VAL A 184 19.67 6.60 -19.57
N GLU A 185 20.70 6.77 -20.40
CA GLU A 185 21.53 5.70 -20.94
C GLU A 185 22.13 4.86 -19.80
N GLY A 186 21.47 3.77 -19.44
CA GLY A 186 21.98 2.69 -18.62
C GLY A 186 21.92 1.40 -19.44
N GLU A 187 23.05 0.73 -19.63
CA GLU A 187 23.08 -0.62 -20.22
C GLU A 187 22.22 -1.55 -19.37
N VAL A 188 21.05 -1.92 -19.90
CA VAL A 188 20.18 -2.94 -19.31
C VAL A 188 20.81 -4.30 -19.59
N ALA A 189 21.07 -5.09 -18.54
CA ALA A 189 21.59 -6.44 -18.71
C ALA A 189 20.57 -7.29 -19.50
N ALA A 190 21.05 -8.12 -20.40
CA ALA A 190 20.20 -8.94 -21.25
C ALA A 190 19.32 -9.89 -20.38
N GLY A 191 18.03 -9.58 -20.27
CA GLY A 191 17.04 -10.36 -19.50
C GLY A 191 16.27 -9.58 -18.44
N GLU A 192 16.58 -8.28 -18.19
CA GLU A 192 15.78 -7.44 -17.31
C GLU A 192 14.58 -6.86 -18.07
N ALA A 193 13.39 -6.92 -17.45
CA ALA A 193 12.16 -6.36 -18.00
C ALA A 193 12.21 -4.82 -17.96
N MET A 194 11.85 -4.17 -19.06
CA MET A 194 11.68 -2.72 -19.10
C MET A 194 10.34 -2.33 -18.47
N PRO A 195 10.26 -1.22 -17.72
CA PRO A 195 9.01 -0.75 -17.17
C PRO A 195 7.95 -0.56 -18.26
N GLY A 196 6.76 -1.14 -18.06
CA GLY A 196 5.65 -1.00 -19.00
C GLY A 196 5.78 -1.80 -20.31
N GLU A 197 6.59 -2.84 -20.35
CA GLU A 197 6.72 -3.76 -21.48
C GLU A 197 5.99 -5.08 -21.23
N ILE A 198 5.31 -5.57 -22.27
CA ILE A 198 4.62 -6.86 -22.20
C ILE A 198 5.69 -7.99 -22.28
N PRO A 199 5.73 -8.91 -21.30
CA PRO A 199 6.70 -10.01 -21.31
C PRO A 199 6.61 -10.88 -22.57
N ASN A 200 7.74 -11.45 -22.98
CA ASN A 200 7.73 -12.44 -24.02
C ASN A 200 6.87 -13.63 -23.61
N ALA A 201 5.87 -14.00 -24.44
CA ALA A 201 4.89 -15.03 -24.12
C ALA A 201 5.50 -16.40 -23.82
N GLN A 202 6.62 -16.78 -24.47
CA GLN A 202 7.29 -18.06 -24.23
C GLN A 202 8.03 -18.06 -22.89
N VAL A 203 8.65 -16.92 -22.53
CA VAL A 203 9.34 -16.75 -21.24
C VAL A 203 8.33 -16.75 -20.10
N LEU A 204 7.19 -16.06 -20.27
CA LEU A 204 6.12 -16.05 -19.28
C LEU A 204 5.52 -17.45 -19.11
N ALA A 205 5.20 -18.15 -20.20
CA ALA A 205 4.68 -19.52 -20.13
C ALA A 205 5.67 -20.50 -19.46
N GLU A 206 6.99 -20.32 -19.62
CA GLU A 206 7.97 -21.11 -18.89
C GLU A 206 7.96 -20.75 -17.38
N ALA A 207 7.86 -19.48 -17.01
CA ALA A 207 7.77 -19.06 -15.61
C ALA A 207 6.53 -19.68 -14.92
N MET A 208 5.39 -19.69 -15.59
CA MET A 208 4.13 -20.22 -15.06
C MET A 208 4.13 -21.74 -14.78
N ARG A 209 5.03 -22.52 -15.39
CA ARG A 209 5.20 -23.95 -15.06
C ARG A 209 5.70 -24.18 -13.64
N HIS A 210 6.23 -23.15 -13.01
CA HIS A 210 6.84 -23.17 -11.69
C HIS A 210 5.97 -22.49 -10.63
N VAL A 211 4.69 -22.19 -10.94
CA VAL A 211 3.70 -21.63 -10.01
C VAL A 211 2.86 -22.77 -9.45
N ASP A 212 2.96 -23.01 -8.14
CA ASP A 212 2.22 -24.06 -7.45
C ASP A 212 2.46 -23.94 -5.93
N TYR A 213 1.59 -23.24 -5.21
CA TYR A 213 1.69 -23.04 -3.75
C TYR A 213 1.80 -24.37 -2.97
N SER A 214 1.27 -25.47 -3.50
CA SER A 214 1.31 -26.78 -2.83
C SER A 214 2.72 -27.36 -2.73
N LYS A 215 3.67 -26.82 -3.47
CA LYS A 215 5.09 -27.20 -3.45
C LYS A 215 5.94 -26.37 -2.49
N VAL A 216 5.35 -25.49 -1.71
CA VAL A 216 6.02 -24.80 -0.60
C VAL A 216 5.99 -25.71 0.63
N GLU A 217 7.16 -26.23 0.98
CA GLU A 217 7.32 -27.16 2.10
C GLU A 217 7.83 -26.41 3.33
N ILE A 218 7.14 -26.59 4.46
CA ILE A 218 7.47 -25.95 5.75
C ILE A 218 7.67 -27.06 6.80
N ASP A 219 8.86 -27.10 7.40
CA ASP A 219 9.21 -27.98 8.52
C ASP A 219 9.82 -27.14 9.66
N GLY A 220 9.06 -26.95 10.74
CA GLY A 220 9.44 -26.01 11.80
C GLY A 220 9.64 -24.60 11.23
N ASN A 221 10.84 -24.06 11.38
CA ASN A 221 11.25 -22.78 10.84
C ASN A 221 12.07 -22.90 9.54
N THR A 222 11.97 -24.05 8.87
CA THR A 222 12.68 -24.31 7.62
C THR A 222 11.70 -24.35 6.46
N VAL A 223 12.04 -23.63 5.39
CA VAL A 223 11.25 -23.55 4.15
C VAL A 223 12.04 -24.12 2.98
N ARG A 224 11.39 -24.91 2.14
CA ARG A 224 11.93 -25.44 0.91
C ARG A 224 10.91 -25.31 -0.22
N LEU A 225 11.35 -24.81 -1.36
CA LEU A 225 10.57 -24.88 -2.60
C LEU A 225 10.90 -26.19 -3.30
N ALA A 226 9.91 -27.08 -3.47
CA ALA A 226 10.13 -28.40 -4.07
C ALA A 226 10.57 -28.31 -5.54
N ASP A 227 10.14 -27.27 -6.24
CA ASP A 227 10.65 -26.91 -7.55
C ASP A 227 11.74 -25.84 -7.42
N PRO A 228 13.00 -26.12 -7.84
CA PRO A 228 14.13 -25.20 -7.67
C PRO A 228 14.04 -23.91 -8.53
N LYS A 229 13.07 -23.83 -9.41
CA LYS A 229 12.82 -22.63 -10.24
C LYS A 229 11.66 -21.78 -9.74
N MET A 230 10.96 -22.17 -8.68
CA MET A 230 9.91 -21.38 -8.05
C MET A 230 10.47 -20.10 -7.45
N GLU A 231 9.62 -19.09 -7.36
CA GLU A 231 9.91 -17.85 -6.62
C GLU A 231 8.69 -17.37 -5.87
N LEU A 232 8.88 -17.11 -4.57
CA LEU A 232 7.88 -16.52 -3.69
C LEU A 232 7.72 -15.03 -3.96
N ASP A 233 6.48 -14.57 -3.92
CA ASP A 233 6.10 -13.17 -3.85
C ASP A 233 4.97 -13.01 -2.82
N LEU A 234 5.19 -12.22 -1.78
CA LEU A 234 4.24 -12.00 -0.70
C LEU A 234 3.51 -10.65 -0.83
N GLY A 235 3.62 -9.94 -1.96
CA GLY A 235 3.05 -8.62 -2.18
C GLY A 235 1.53 -8.54 -1.95
N GLY A 236 0.80 -9.63 -2.17
CA GLY A 236 -0.65 -9.72 -1.98
C GLY A 236 -1.10 -10.11 -0.57
N ILE A 237 -0.18 -10.21 0.43
CA ILE A 237 -0.55 -10.64 1.78
C ILE A 237 0.33 -10.04 2.89
N ALA A 238 1.54 -9.61 2.58
CA ALA A 238 2.49 -9.16 3.59
C ALA A 238 2.07 -7.84 4.26
N LYS A 239 1.41 -6.92 3.54
CA LYS A 239 0.96 -5.65 4.11
C LYS A 239 -0.09 -5.86 5.20
N GLY A 240 -1.02 -6.78 4.98
CA GLY A 240 -2.02 -7.15 5.98
C GLY A 240 -1.38 -7.72 7.25
N TYR A 241 -0.41 -8.63 7.10
CA TYR A 241 0.34 -9.15 8.24
C TYR A 241 1.05 -8.05 9.03
N ILE A 242 1.72 -7.13 8.33
CA ILE A 242 2.43 -6.01 8.96
C ILE A 242 1.46 -5.08 9.67
N ALA A 243 0.29 -4.80 9.06
CA ALA A 243 -0.76 -3.99 9.69
C ALA A 243 -1.24 -4.59 11.02
N ASP A 244 -1.44 -5.91 11.08
CA ASP A 244 -1.80 -6.61 12.32
C ASP A 244 -0.69 -6.49 13.38
N ARG A 245 0.60 -6.64 13.00
CA ARG A 245 1.74 -6.49 13.93
C ARG A 245 1.89 -5.08 14.45
N VAL A 246 1.73 -4.07 13.58
CA VAL A 246 1.79 -2.64 13.95
C VAL A 246 0.64 -2.30 14.89
N THR A 247 -0.56 -2.79 14.61
CA THR A 247 -1.73 -2.60 15.47
C THR A 247 -1.48 -3.17 16.87
N ALA A 248 -1.02 -4.42 16.96
CA ALA A 248 -0.71 -5.06 18.22
C ALA A 248 0.38 -4.31 19.02
N PHE A 249 1.43 -3.82 18.33
CA PHE A 249 2.46 -2.99 18.94
C PHE A 249 1.90 -1.69 19.54
N LEU A 250 1.03 -0.99 18.79
CA LEU A 250 0.43 0.26 19.27
C LEU A 250 -0.51 0.01 20.47
N GLU A 251 -1.30 -1.08 20.45
CA GLU A 251 -2.12 -1.48 21.58
C GLU A 251 -1.28 -1.79 22.83
N GLU A 252 -0.17 -2.52 22.67
CA GLU A 252 0.77 -2.80 23.78
C GLU A 252 1.33 -1.51 24.40
N LYS A 253 1.48 -0.46 23.59
CA LYS A 253 1.93 0.87 24.03
C LYS A 253 0.79 1.76 24.57
N GLY A 254 -0.39 1.22 24.78
CA GLY A 254 -1.54 1.93 25.34
C GLY A 254 -2.33 2.76 24.33
N VAL A 255 -2.07 2.67 23.03
CA VAL A 255 -2.91 3.31 22.02
C VAL A 255 -4.25 2.62 21.98
N ARG A 256 -5.34 3.39 22.23
CA ARG A 256 -6.72 2.87 22.22
C ARG A 256 -7.55 3.35 21.02
N SER A 257 -7.11 4.41 20.36
CA SER A 257 -7.82 5.00 19.22
C SER A 257 -6.80 5.46 18.16
N ALA A 258 -6.82 4.81 16.99
CA ALA A 258 -5.92 5.13 15.88
C ALA A 258 -6.49 4.70 14.53
N ILE A 259 -5.99 5.34 13.46
CA ILE A 259 -6.05 4.83 12.09
C ILE A 259 -4.63 4.45 11.67
N ILE A 260 -4.45 3.23 11.26
CA ILE A 260 -3.24 2.70 10.63
C ILE A 260 -3.56 2.44 9.17
N ASP A 261 -2.98 3.17 8.24
CA ASP A 261 -3.13 2.98 6.79
C ASP A 261 -1.76 2.62 6.20
N LEU A 262 -1.63 1.40 5.72
CA LEU A 262 -0.45 0.89 5.05
C LEU A 262 -0.79 0.65 3.56
N GLY A 263 -1.05 1.76 2.83
CA GLY A 263 -1.33 1.72 1.40
C GLY A 263 -2.59 0.94 1.04
N GLY A 264 -3.72 1.31 1.63
CA GLY A 264 -5.02 0.68 1.41
C GLY A 264 -5.31 -0.52 2.34
N ASN A 265 -4.35 -0.95 3.15
CA ASN A 265 -4.56 -1.80 4.33
C ASN A 265 -4.85 -0.89 5.52
N ILE A 266 -6.13 -0.67 5.84
CA ILE A 266 -6.57 0.26 6.88
C ILE A 266 -7.04 -0.51 8.10
N VAL A 267 -6.49 -0.17 9.28
CA VAL A 267 -7.01 -0.63 10.57
C VAL A 267 -7.56 0.56 11.35
N ALA A 268 -8.83 0.48 11.71
CA ALA A 268 -9.49 1.37 12.67
C ALA A 268 -9.38 0.72 14.06
N LEU A 269 -8.39 1.14 14.85
CA LEU A 269 -8.19 0.71 16.22
C LEU A 269 -9.09 1.53 17.15
N GLY A 270 -9.99 0.89 17.87
CA GLY A 270 -11.03 1.58 18.63
C GLY A 270 -12.00 2.36 17.74
N GLY A 271 -12.73 3.28 18.31
CA GLY A 271 -13.43 4.35 17.61
C GLY A 271 -12.61 5.63 17.63
N LYS A 272 -13.06 6.68 16.92
CA LYS A 272 -12.46 8.02 16.95
C LYS A 272 -12.71 8.65 18.33
N ALA A 273 -11.68 8.68 19.16
CA ALA A 273 -11.74 9.27 20.48
C ALA A 273 -11.99 10.78 20.41
N ARG A 274 -12.90 11.30 21.22
CA ARG A 274 -13.18 12.73 21.32
C ARG A 274 -12.11 13.49 22.10
N SER A 275 -11.32 12.79 22.89
CA SER A 275 -10.20 13.33 23.65
C SER A 275 -9.02 12.37 23.59
N MET A 276 -7.80 12.90 23.60
CA MET A 276 -6.58 12.10 23.57
C MET A 276 -6.42 11.24 24.83
N LEU A 277 -6.78 11.76 25.99
CA LEU A 277 -6.56 11.10 27.29
C LEU A 277 -7.86 10.68 28.00
N ASP A 278 -8.93 11.43 27.79
CA ASP A 278 -10.21 11.22 28.49
C ASP A 278 -11.03 10.10 27.82
N THR A 279 -11.01 8.91 28.42
CA THR A 279 -11.79 7.76 27.96
C THR A 279 -13.29 7.92 28.18
N GLU A 280 -13.70 8.76 29.16
CA GLU A 280 -15.13 9.02 29.46
C GLU A 280 -15.74 10.02 28.46
N ALA A 281 -14.92 10.78 27.71
CA ALA A 281 -15.39 11.66 26.64
C ALA A 281 -16.13 10.90 25.52
N GLY A 282 -15.95 9.59 25.47
CA GLY A 282 -16.57 8.69 24.49
C GLY A 282 -15.89 8.71 23.14
N GLU A 283 -16.37 7.83 22.27
CA GLU A 283 -15.86 7.59 20.93
C GLU A 283 -17.00 7.65 19.92
N THR A 284 -16.65 7.86 18.66
CA THR A 284 -17.55 7.72 17.51
C THR A 284 -16.88 6.82 16.50
N ASP A 285 -17.65 6.20 15.61
CA ASP A 285 -17.04 5.43 14.53
C ASP A 285 -16.16 6.34 13.64
N PHE A 286 -15.02 5.82 13.22
CA PHE A 286 -14.30 6.38 12.10
C PHE A 286 -15.14 6.26 10.83
N ARG A 287 -14.88 7.09 9.84
CA ARG A 287 -15.47 6.98 8.51
C ARG A 287 -14.38 6.65 7.52
N ILE A 288 -14.37 5.42 7.03
CA ILE A 288 -13.42 4.97 6.01
C ILE A 288 -14.04 5.18 4.64
N GLY A 289 -13.37 5.98 3.79
CA GLY A 289 -13.79 6.21 2.41
C GLY A 289 -13.40 5.05 1.51
N ILE A 290 -14.34 4.53 0.74
CA ILE A 290 -14.07 3.55 -0.31
C ILE A 290 -13.95 4.31 -1.63
N LYS A 291 -12.77 4.23 -2.27
CA LYS A 291 -12.48 4.92 -3.53
C LYS A 291 -13.32 4.34 -4.68
N ASP A 292 -13.86 5.21 -5.53
CA ASP A 292 -14.46 4.80 -6.79
C ASP A 292 -13.35 4.39 -7.78
N PRO A 293 -13.27 3.10 -8.19
CA PRO A 293 -12.22 2.62 -9.09
C PRO A 293 -12.28 3.24 -10.49
N GLN A 294 -13.40 3.86 -10.87
CA GLN A 294 -13.60 4.51 -12.16
C GLN A 294 -13.34 6.02 -12.11
N SER A 295 -13.09 6.59 -10.92
CA SER A 295 -12.89 8.03 -10.76
C SER A 295 -11.42 8.41 -10.91
N GLU A 296 -11.10 9.18 -11.94
CA GLU A 296 -9.79 9.82 -12.13
C GLU A 296 -9.52 10.93 -11.10
N SER A 297 -10.58 11.55 -10.57
CA SER A 297 -10.46 12.62 -9.57
C SER A 297 -10.32 12.11 -8.12
N GLY A 298 -10.33 10.78 -7.89
CA GLY A 298 -10.30 10.20 -6.56
C GLY A 298 -11.60 10.33 -5.77
N ALA A 299 -12.74 10.47 -6.45
CA ALA A 299 -14.04 10.48 -5.80
C ALA A 299 -14.28 9.20 -4.98
N LEU A 300 -15.08 9.32 -3.93
CA LEU A 300 -15.47 8.18 -3.12
C LEU A 300 -16.73 7.52 -3.68
N LEU A 301 -16.74 6.21 -3.71
CA LEU A 301 -17.93 5.40 -3.94
C LEU A 301 -18.92 5.51 -2.76
N GLY A 302 -18.39 5.70 -1.57
CA GLY A 302 -19.12 5.83 -0.33
C GLY A 302 -18.21 5.80 0.89
N THR A 303 -18.83 5.73 2.08
CA THR A 303 -18.13 5.65 3.35
C THR A 303 -18.66 4.50 4.20
N LEU A 304 -17.76 3.88 4.95
CA LEU A 304 -18.05 2.81 5.92
C LEU A 304 -17.75 3.30 7.34
N PRO A 305 -18.70 3.21 8.30
CA PRO A 305 -18.37 3.40 9.71
C PRO A 305 -17.49 2.25 10.20
N ALA A 306 -16.42 2.57 10.92
CA ALA A 306 -15.44 1.58 11.36
C ALA A 306 -14.98 1.85 12.80
N SER A 307 -15.06 0.80 13.64
CA SER A 307 -14.50 0.77 14.98
C SER A 307 -14.03 -0.66 15.27
N ASN A 308 -12.78 -0.86 15.63
CA ASN A 308 -12.14 -2.16 15.77
C ASN A 308 -12.30 -3.07 14.53
N LEU A 309 -12.17 -2.45 13.35
CA LEU A 309 -12.24 -3.12 12.06
C LEU A 309 -10.93 -2.96 11.27
N THR A 310 -10.66 -3.93 10.42
CA THR A 310 -9.75 -3.82 9.32
C THR A 310 -10.53 -3.72 8.01
N VAL A 311 -10.08 -2.83 7.12
CA VAL A 311 -10.69 -2.55 5.80
C VAL A 311 -9.56 -2.54 4.78
N VAL A 312 -9.49 -3.57 3.95
CA VAL A 312 -8.42 -3.72 2.97
C VAL A 312 -9.00 -3.66 1.57
N THR A 313 -8.44 -2.78 0.75
CA THR A 313 -8.86 -2.63 -0.64
C THR A 313 -7.71 -2.96 -1.57
N SER A 314 -7.96 -3.83 -2.54
CA SER A 314 -7.12 -4.07 -3.71
C SER A 314 -7.87 -3.69 -4.96
N GLY A 315 -7.16 -3.15 -5.98
CA GLY A 315 -7.80 -2.71 -7.20
C GLY A 315 -6.87 -2.77 -8.42
N THR A 316 -7.47 -2.99 -9.59
CA THR A 316 -6.75 -3.04 -10.87
C THR A 316 -6.22 -1.68 -11.33
N TYR A 317 -6.50 -0.62 -10.58
CA TYR A 317 -6.10 0.77 -10.83
C TYR A 317 -4.88 1.23 -10.01
N GLU A 318 -4.38 0.41 -9.09
CA GLU A 318 -3.30 0.81 -8.18
C GLU A 318 -1.94 0.84 -8.90
N ARG A 319 -1.60 -0.24 -9.60
CA ARG A 319 -0.35 -0.36 -10.37
C ARG A 319 -0.67 -0.94 -11.74
N TYR A 320 -0.46 -0.17 -12.78
CA TYR A 320 -0.71 -0.57 -14.17
C TYR A 320 0.10 0.27 -15.14
N PHE A 321 0.21 -0.22 -16.35
CA PHE A 321 0.65 0.57 -17.50
C PHE A 321 -0.30 0.35 -18.69
N ILE A 322 -0.17 1.18 -19.70
CA ILE A 322 -0.94 1.07 -20.93
C ILE A 322 0.01 0.79 -22.10
N ALA A 323 -0.21 -0.32 -22.79
CA ALA A 323 0.50 -0.67 -24.02
C ALA A 323 -0.52 -1.02 -25.10
N ASP A 324 -0.31 -0.52 -26.33
CA ASP A 324 -1.21 -0.73 -27.48
C ASP A 324 -2.70 -0.43 -27.18
N GLY A 325 -2.96 0.56 -26.30
CA GLY A 325 -4.33 0.96 -25.90
C GLY A 325 -5.01 0.00 -24.93
N LYS A 326 -4.32 -1.04 -24.45
CA LYS A 326 -4.79 -1.98 -23.43
C LYS A 326 -4.10 -1.69 -22.10
N LYS A 327 -4.89 -1.74 -21.00
CA LYS A 327 -4.40 -1.64 -19.62
C LYS A 327 -3.88 -2.99 -19.13
N TYR A 328 -2.68 -3.00 -18.58
CA TYR A 328 -2.07 -4.14 -17.91
C TYR A 328 -1.82 -3.78 -16.45
N HIS A 329 -2.41 -4.51 -15.53
CA HIS A 329 -2.31 -4.25 -14.08
C HIS A 329 -1.60 -5.39 -13.35
N HIS A 330 -1.15 -5.12 -12.13
CA HIS A 330 -0.27 -5.98 -11.35
C HIS A 330 -0.93 -7.24 -10.74
N ILE A 331 -2.24 -7.38 -10.81
CA ILE A 331 -2.93 -8.58 -10.34
C ILE A 331 -2.90 -9.61 -11.47
N LEU A 332 -2.10 -10.64 -11.29
CA LEU A 332 -1.86 -11.66 -12.31
C LEU A 332 -2.75 -12.88 -12.08
N ASP A 333 -3.20 -13.45 -13.17
CA ASP A 333 -3.83 -14.76 -13.22
C ASP A 333 -2.76 -15.84 -13.01
N SER A 334 -2.96 -16.69 -12.02
CA SER A 334 -1.98 -17.72 -11.60
C SER A 334 -1.82 -18.89 -12.59
N GLU A 335 -2.71 -19.03 -13.58
CA GLU A 335 -2.61 -20.04 -14.62
C GLU A 335 -1.85 -19.53 -15.83
N THR A 336 -2.10 -18.27 -16.22
CA THR A 336 -1.58 -17.70 -17.47
C THR A 336 -0.40 -16.74 -17.26
N GLY A 337 -0.27 -16.13 -16.08
CA GLY A 337 0.70 -15.10 -15.76
C GLY A 337 0.41 -13.73 -16.36
N TYR A 338 -0.68 -13.57 -17.10
CA TYR A 338 -1.18 -12.27 -17.58
C TYR A 338 -2.01 -11.59 -16.50
N PRO A 339 -2.18 -10.24 -16.57
CA PRO A 339 -3.16 -9.57 -15.75
C PRO A 339 -4.54 -10.24 -15.83
N THR A 340 -5.21 -10.42 -14.69
CA THR A 340 -6.53 -11.05 -14.63
C THR A 340 -7.52 -10.31 -15.53
N ASP A 341 -8.35 -11.03 -16.26
CA ASP A 341 -9.42 -10.49 -17.12
C ASP A 341 -10.77 -10.91 -16.53
N THR A 342 -11.06 -10.42 -15.32
CA THR A 342 -12.29 -10.67 -14.59
C THR A 342 -13.20 -9.44 -14.62
N ASP A 343 -14.41 -9.61 -14.14
CA ASP A 343 -15.40 -8.53 -14.02
C ASP A 343 -15.22 -7.68 -12.74
N VAL A 344 -14.15 -7.88 -11.93
CA VAL A 344 -13.88 -7.12 -10.70
C VAL A 344 -12.85 -6.02 -10.94
N LEU A 345 -13.20 -4.76 -10.68
CA LEU A 345 -12.27 -3.63 -10.68
C LEU A 345 -11.63 -3.38 -9.32
N SER A 346 -12.38 -3.60 -8.25
CA SER A 346 -11.97 -3.30 -6.88
C SER A 346 -12.63 -4.27 -5.92
N ALA A 347 -11.86 -4.72 -4.93
CA ALA A 347 -12.31 -5.59 -3.86
C ALA A 347 -11.91 -4.99 -2.51
N THR A 348 -12.89 -4.56 -1.72
CA THR A 348 -12.72 -4.12 -0.33
C THR A 348 -13.21 -5.22 0.59
N ILE A 349 -12.32 -5.75 1.42
CA ILE A 349 -12.62 -6.79 2.41
C ILE A 349 -12.61 -6.16 3.81
N ILE A 350 -13.59 -6.53 4.61
CA ILE A 350 -13.82 -5.99 5.95
C ILE A 350 -13.90 -7.13 6.94
N ALA A 351 -13.16 -7.02 8.05
CA ALA A 351 -13.21 -7.97 9.17
C ALA A 351 -12.91 -7.26 10.49
N ALA A 352 -12.99 -8.00 11.60
CA ALA A 352 -12.50 -7.50 12.88
C ALA A 352 -10.99 -7.19 12.83
N LYS A 353 -10.52 -6.18 13.57
CA LYS A 353 -9.08 -5.87 13.70
C LYS A 353 -8.29 -7.12 14.09
N GLY A 354 -7.04 -7.22 13.64
CA GLY A 354 -6.20 -8.40 13.81
C GLY A 354 -6.42 -9.48 12.75
N ARG A 355 -7.21 -9.17 11.71
CA ARG A 355 -7.43 -10.02 10.53
C ARG A 355 -7.03 -9.32 9.22
N SER A 356 -6.11 -8.36 9.30
CA SER A 356 -5.67 -7.63 8.10
C SER A 356 -4.95 -8.55 7.12
N VAL A 357 -4.20 -9.54 7.61
CA VAL A 357 -3.57 -10.56 6.75
C VAL A 357 -4.60 -11.36 5.98
N ASP A 358 -5.73 -11.71 6.60
CA ASP A 358 -6.84 -12.39 5.94
C ASP A 358 -7.47 -11.51 4.87
N CYS A 359 -7.74 -10.25 5.20
CA CYS A 359 -8.34 -9.29 4.27
C CYS A 359 -7.44 -9.00 3.07
N ASP A 360 -6.12 -8.92 3.25
CA ASP A 360 -5.14 -8.67 2.16
C ASP A 360 -5.13 -9.85 1.17
N GLY A 361 -5.00 -11.09 1.66
CA GLY A 361 -5.07 -12.29 0.83
C GLY A 361 -6.41 -12.46 0.11
N LEU A 362 -7.53 -12.17 0.79
CA LEU A 362 -8.87 -12.25 0.21
C LEU A 362 -9.12 -11.16 -0.84
N SER A 363 -8.69 -9.93 -0.62
CA SER A 363 -8.92 -8.85 -1.58
C SER A 363 -8.25 -9.13 -2.92
N THR A 364 -7.02 -9.66 -2.88
CA THR A 364 -6.29 -10.12 -4.07
C THR A 364 -6.98 -11.34 -4.72
N SER A 365 -7.41 -12.33 -3.91
CA SER A 365 -8.15 -13.49 -4.40
C SER A 365 -9.44 -13.10 -5.11
N CYS A 366 -10.20 -12.14 -4.58
CA CYS A 366 -11.46 -11.68 -5.17
C CYS A 366 -11.26 -11.07 -6.55
N LEU A 367 -10.17 -10.30 -6.76
CA LEU A 367 -9.84 -9.74 -8.07
C LEU A 367 -9.54 -10.84 -9.10
N ALA A 368 -8.95 -11.95 -8.68
CA ALA A 368 -8.62 -13.06 -9.55
C ALA A 368 -9.81 -13.99 -9.85
N LEU A 369 -10.78 -14.09 -8.93
CA LEU A 369 -11.91 -15.03 -9.02
C LEU A 369 -13.11 -14.52 -9.80
N GLY A 370 -13.28 -13.20 -9.98
CA GLY A 370 -14.50 -12.60 -10.50
C GLY A 370 -15.64 -12.52 -9.46
N ILE A 371 -16.68 -11.70 -9.74
CA ILE A 371 -17.73 -11.34 -8.77
C ILE A 371 -18.40 -12.56 -8.12
N GLU A 372 -18.85 -13.52 -8.94
CA GLU A 372 -19.64 -14.66 -8.44
C GLU A 372 -18.85 -15.54 -7.47
N ASN A 373 -17.64 -15.95 -7.90
CA ASN A 373 -16.78 -16.81 -7.07
C ASN A 373 -16.21 -16.05 -5.86
N ALA A 374 -15.89 -14.77 -6.01
CA ALA A 374 -15.44 -13.92 -4.92
C ALA A 374 -16.48 -13.81 -3.81
N LEU A 375 -17.76 -13.52 -4.17
CA LEU A 375 -18.83 -13.48 -3.20
C LEU A 375 -19.07 -14.86 -2.53
N ALA A 376 -19.01 -15.94 -3.31
CA ALA A 376 -19.13 -17.28 -2.76
C ALA A 376 -18.00 -17.61 -1.76
N LEU A 377 -16.75 -17.24 -2.08
CA LEU A 377 -15.61 -17.42 -1.18
C LEU A 377 -15.77 -16.62 0.10
N VAL A 378 -16.04 -15.32 0.02
CA VAL A 378 -16.14 -14.47 1.21
C VAL A 378 -17.32 -14.91 2.09
N ASN A 379 -18.49 -15.25 1.52
CA ASN A 379 -19.65 -15.75 2.27
C ASN A 379 -19.38 -17.08 2.98
N SER A 380 -18.35 -17.84 2.57
CA SER A 380 -17.95 -19.08 3.25
C SER A 380 -17.10 -18.85 4.51
N ILE A 381 -16.62 -17.61 4.73
CA ILE A 381 -15.70 -17.26 5.81
C ILE A 381 -16.42 -16.43 6.87
N GLU A 382 -16.56 -16.96 8.08
CA GLU A 382 -17.26 -16.29 9.18
C GLU A 382 -16.56 -14.98 9.58
N GLY A 383 -17.36 -13.91 9.76
CA GLY A 383 -16.90 -12.60 10.23
C GLY A 383 -16.08 -11.83 9.22
N VAL A 384 -16.22 -12.13 7.92
CA VAL A 384 -15.64 -11.39 6.80
C VAL A 384 -16.74 -10.91 5.88
N GLU A 385 -16.64 -9.65 5.45
CA GLU A 385 -17.56 -9.02 4.52
C GLU A 385 -16.80 -8.43 3.34
N ALA A 386 -17.48 -8.27 2.20
CA ALA A 386 -16.89 -7.67 1.00
C ALA A 386 -17.78 -6.61 0.37
N ILE A 387 -17.13 -5.59 -0.20
CA ILE A 387 -17.68 -4.65 -1.16
C ILE A 387 -16.86 -4.79 -2.44
N LEU A 388 -17.47 -5.31 -3.49
CA LEU A 388 -16.84 -5.50 -4.79
C LEU A 388 -17.43 -4.52 -5.80
N VAL A 389 -16.60 -3.97 -6.66
CA VAL A 389 -17.04 -3.09 -7.77
C VAL A 389 -16.73 -3.79 -9.08
N ASP A 390 -17.77 -3.97 -9.91
CA ASP A 390 -17.61 -4.60 -11.22
C ASP A 390 -17.14 -3.60 -12.30
N THR A 391 -16.82 -4.12 -13.48
CA THR A 391 -16.36 -3.33 -14.65
C THR A 391 -17.38 -2.31 -15.16
N ASN A 392 -18.65 -2.44 -14.75
CA ASN A 392 -19.71 -1.47 -15.07
C ASN A 392 -19.89 -0.42 -13.95
N GLY A 393 -19.09 -0.48 -12.88
CA GLY A 393 -19.22 0.40 -11.70
C GLY A 393 -20.34 -0.01 -10.73
N LYS A 394 -20.96 -1.19 -10.92
CA LYS A 394 -21.97 -1.69 -10.00
C LYS A 394 -21.33 -2.26 -8.76
N VAL A 395 -21.89 -1.92 -7.60
CA VAL A 395 -21.48 -2.40 -6.29
C VAL A 395 -22.20 -3.70 -5.95
N HIS A 396 -21.44 -4.70 -5.54
CA HIS A 396 -21.88 -5.99 -5.01
C HIS A 396 -21.39 -6.13 -3.57
N GLN A 397 -22.21 -6.64 -2.66
CA GLN A 397 -21.89 -6.76 -1.24
C GLN A 397 -22.29 -8.15 -0.73
N THR A 398 -21.55 -8.67 0.26
CA THR A 398 -21.89 -9.93 0.95
C THR A 398 -23.00 -9.75 1.97
N SER A 399 -23.14 -8.56 2.57
CA SER A 399 -24.16 -8.22 3.57
C SER A 399 -24.65 -6.79 3.40
N GLU A 400 -25.95 -6.57 3.61
CA GLU A 400 -26.53 -5.23 3.69
C GLU A 400 -26.27 -4.54 5.03
N ALA A 401 -25.77 -5.30 6.03
CA ALA A 401 -25.56 -4.81 7.40
C ALA A 401 -24.30 -3.96 7.59
N LEU A 402 -23.48 -3.81 6.58
CA LEU A 402 -22.22 -3.03 6.64
C LEU A 402 -22.42 -1.52 6.85
N ASN A 403 -23.67 -1.01 6.84
CA ASN A 403 -23.96 0.43 6.91
C ASN A 403 -23.13 1.27 5.92
N PHE A 404 -22.78 0.69 4.78
CA PHE A 404 -22.09 1.39 3.73
C PHE A 404 -22.99 2.46 3.12
N ALA A 405 -22.62 3.72 3.32
CA ALA A 405 -23.34 4.87 2.77
C ALA A 405 -22.71 5.25 1.43
N LYS A 406 -23.45 5.03 0.33
CA LYS A 406 -23.04 5.52 -1.01
C LYS A 406 -22.91 7.04 -0.99
N ALA A 407 -21.89 7.56 -1.72
CA ALA A 407 -21.64 9.00 -1.87
C ALA A 407 -22.71 9.69 -2.71
#